data_9ad2af6755f5c641d098ff4c2de25ab1
#
_entry.id   9ad2af6755f5c641d098ff4c2de25ab1
#
_cell.length_a   1.000
_cell.length_b   1.000
_cell.length_c   1.000
_cell.angle_alpha   90.00
_cell.angle_beta   90.00
_cell.angle_gamma   90.00
#
_symmetry.space_group_name_H-M   'P 1'
#
loop_
_entity.id
_entity.type
_entity.pdbx_description
1 polymer ?
#
loop_
_entity_poly.entity_id
_entity_poly.type
_entity_poly.pdbx_seq_one_letter_code
_entity_poly.pdbx_strand_id
1 'polypeptide(L)'
;MRVLLADDQANVRSALRLLLAQEPDLDIVGETTEAKGLLAQAEATCPDLVLLDWELPGMEAADRSMDAGQRLLLALRASRPDLKVIALSVYPEARQPALAAGADAFVSKGDPPDRLLAAVDDFRHGQHE
;
A
#
# COMPACT_ATOMS: atom_id res chain seq x y z
N MET A 1 8.47 -7.33 9.81
CA MET A 1 7.28 -6.62 9.30
C MET A 1 6.77 -7.32 8.05
N ARG A 2 5.52 -7.64 8.01
CA ARG A 2 4.88 -8.37 6.91
C ARG A 2 4.31 -7.36 5.91
N VAL A 3 4.72 -7.46 4.65
CA VAL A 3 4.37 -6.47 3.62
C VAL A 3 3.59 -7.12 2.49
N LEU A 4 2.48 -6.52 2.10
CA LEU A 4 1.66 -6.95 0.97
C LEU A 4 1.79 -5.92 -0.16
N LEU A 5 2.06 -6.39 -1.38
CA LEU A 5 2.20 -5.53 -2.55
C LEU A 5 0.92 -5.56 -3.37
N ALA A 6 0.39 -4.38 -3.71
CA ALA A 6 -0.81 -4.26 -4.54
C ALA A 6 -0.52 -3.30 -5.70
N ASP A 7 -0.18 -3.86 -6.85
CA ASP A 7 0.15 -3.09 -8.05
C ASP A 7 -0.07 -3.98 -9.27
N ASP A 8 -0.70 -3.45 -10.31
CA ASP A 8 -1.00 -4.23 -11.51
C ASP A 8 0.18 -4.34 -12.49
N GLN A 9 1.25 -3.60 -12.26
CA GLN A 9 2.42 -3.61 -13.14
C GLN A 9 3.49 -4.54 -12.61
N ALA A 10 3.79 -5.60 -13.38
CA ALA A 10 4.75 -6.61 -12.98
C ALA A 10 6.15 -6.03 -12.75
N ASN A 11 6.56 -5.07 -13.59
CA ASN A 11 7.87 -4.43 -13.44
C ASN A 11 7.98 -3.61 -12.16
N VAL A 12 6.90 -2.99 -11.73
CA VAL A 12 6.87 -2.24 -10.46
C VAL A 12 6.98 -3.22 -9.28
N ARG A 13 6.19 -4.30 -9.31
CA ARG A 13 6.27 -5.31 -8.25
C ARG A 13 7.66 -5.93 -8.15
N SER A 14 8.29 -6.21 -9.30
CA SER A 14 9.66 -6.75 -9.31
C SER A 14 10.66 -5.78 -8.69
N ALA A 15 10.55 -4.49 -9.02
CA ALA A 15 11.42 -3.47 -8.47
C ALA A 15 11.22 -3.34 -6.95
N LEU A 16 9.98 -3.39 -6.50
CA LEU A 16 9.67 -3.33 -5.07
C LEU A 16 10.23 -4.54 -4.33
N ARG A 17 10.10 -5.74 -4.91
CA ARG A 17 10.64 -6.95 -4.30
C ARG A 17 12.16 -6.84 -4.13
N LEU A 18 12.86 -6.36 -5.17
CA LEU A 18 14.31 -6.21 -5.10
C LEU A 18 14.72 -5.18 -4.05
N LEU A 19 13.99 -4.08 -3.98
CA LEU A 19 14.29 -3.03 -3.01
C LEU A 19 14.09 -3.52 -1.57
N LEU A 20 12.95 -4.15 -1.31
CA LEU A 20 12.60 -4.59 0.04
C LEU A 20 13.40 -5.82 0.48
N ALA A 21 13.89 -6.63 -0.47
CA ALA A 21 14.72 -7.79 -0.16
C ALA A 21 16.05 -7.39 0.49
N GLN A 22 16.46 -6.15 0.35
CA GLN A 22 17.68 -5.64 0.98
C GLN A 22 17.49 -5.40 2.49
N GLU A 23 16.26 -5.44 2.96
CA GLU A 23 15.94 -5.20 4.37
C GLU A 23 15.58 -6.53 5.04
N PRO A 24 16.44 -7.05 5.92
CA PRO A 24 16.27 -8.42 6.45
C PRO A 24 15.04 -8.63 7.32
N ASP A 25 14.48 -7.57 7.88
CA ASP A 25 13.30 -7.65 8.74
C ASP A 25 11.98 -7.41 8.00
N LEU A 26 12.03 -7.25 6.67
CA LEU A 26 10.84 -7.10 5.83
C LEU A 26 10.56 -8.40 5.10
N ASP A 27 9.31 -8.86 5.19
CA ASP A 27 8.84 -10.11 4.61
C ASP A 27 7.69 -9.79 3.66
N ILE A 28 7.87 -10.04 2.36
CA ILE A 28 6.77 -9.87 1.40
C ILE A 28 5.91 -11.12 1.47
N VAL A 29 4.70 -10.95 2.01
CA VAL A 29 3.80 -12.09 2.29
C VAL A 29 2.82 -12.36 1.17
N GLY A 30 2.71 -11.47 0.19
CA GLY A 30 1.82 -11.66 -0.95
C GLY A 30 1.87 -10.51 -1.91
N GLU A 31 1.26 -10.71 -3.08
CA GLU A 31 1.14 -9.71 -4.13
C GLU A 31 -0.22 -9.85 -4.77
N THR A 32 -0.80 -8.72 -5.18
CA THR A 32 -2.06 -8.73 -5.88
C THR A 32 -2.07 -7.64 -6.95
N THR A 33 -2.94 -7.81 -7.94
CA THR A 33 -3.01 -6.92 -9.09
C THR A 33 -4.32 -6.12 -9.17
N GLU A 34 -5.23 -6.35 -8.21
CA GLU A 34 -6.53 -5.66 -8.22
C GLU A 34 -7.08 -5.54 -6.79
N ALA A 35 -8.03 -4.62 -6.61
CA ALA A 35 -8.58 -4.31 -5.28
C ALA A 35 -9.26 -5.51 -4.63
N LYS A 36 -9.99 -6.30 -5.40
CA LYS A 36 -10.67 -7.49 -4.89
C LYS A 36 -9.68 -8.50 -4.32
N GLY A 37 -8.59 -8.74 -5.04
CA GLY A 37 -7.53 -9.64 -4.59
C GLY A 37 -6.82 -9.10 -3.35
N LEU A 38 -6.73 -7.77 -3.23
CA LEU A 38 -6.09 -7.17 -2.08
C LEU A 38 -6.81 -7.50 -0.77
N LEU A 39 -8.13 -7.41 -0.75
CA LEU A 39 -8.90 -7.75 0.45
C LEU A 39 -8.73 -9.22 0.83
N ALA A 40 -8.78 -10.11 -0.16
CA ALA A 40 -8.59 -11.54 0.08
C ALA A 40 -7.20 -11.86 0.59
N GLN A 41 -6.17 -11.26 0.00
CA GLN A 41 -4.79 -11.47 0.42
C GLN A 41 -4.51 -10.90 1.80
N ALA A 42 -5.07 -9.73 2.10
CA ALA A 42 -4.90 -9.12 3.43
C ALA A 42 -5.47 -10.02 4.52
N GLU A 43 -6.62 -10.63 4.27
CA GLU A 43 -7.25 -11.57 5.21
C GLU A 43 -6.39 -12.82 5.38
N ALA A 44 -5.87 -13.35 4.28
CA ALA A 44 -5.10 -14.60 4.30
C ALA A 44 -3.70 -14.43 4.90
N THR A 45 -3.06 -13.28 4.71
CA THR A 45 -1.65 -13.10 5.07
C THR A 45 -1.42 -12.23 6.30
N CYS A 46 -2.42 -11.52 6.77
CA CYS A 46 -2.33 -10.63 7.93
C CYS A 46 -1.11 -9.70 7.86
N PRO A 47 -1.04 -8.82 6.85
CA PRO A 47 0.11 -7.93 6.72
C PRO A 47 0.12 -6.82 7.76
N ASP A 48 1.30 -6.27 8.03
CA ASP A 48 1.46 -5.08 8.85
C ASP A 48 1.42 -3.81 8.00
N LEU A 49 1.80 -3.94 6.73
CA LEU A 49 1.92 -2.83 5.79
C LEU A 49 1.46 -3.26 4.40
N VAL A 50 0.70 -2.40 3.74
CA VAL A 50 0.34 -2.57 2.33
C VAL A 50 1.00 -1.45 1.53
N LEU A 51 1.70 -1.80 0.46
CA LEU A 51 2.14 -0.84 -0.55
C LEU A 51 1.08 -0.86 -1.65
N LEU A 52 0.30 0.20 -1.74
CA LEU A 52 -0.91 0.25 -2.53
C LEU A 52 -0.78 1.22 -3.71
N ASP A 53 -0.81 0.67 -4.92
CA ASP A 53 -0.92 1.47 -6.15
C ASP A 53 -2.26 2.21 -6.13
N TRP A 54 -2.20 3.54 -6.15
CA TRP A 54 -3.42 4.34 -6.06
C TRP A 54 -4.27 4.25 -7.34
N GLU A 55 -3.69 3.74 -8.43
CA GLU A 55 -4.39 3.45 -9.68
C GLU A 55 -4.70 1.97 -9.86
N LEU A 56 -4.77 1.22 -8.77
CA LEU A 56 -5.04 -0.23 -8.82
C LEU A 56 -6.40 -0.51 -9.44
N PRO A 57 -6.49 -1.47 -10.40
CA PRO A 57 -7.78 -1.84 -10.98
C PRO A 57 -8.79 -2.28 -9.90
N GLY A 58 -10.01 -1.83 -10.06
CA GLY A 58 -11.07 -2.10 -9.09
C GLY A 58 -11.26 -0.99 -8.06
N MET A 59 -10.44 0.07 -8.12
CA MET A 59 -10.59 1.23 -7.24
C MET A 59 -11.46 2.31 -7.85
N GLU A 60 -11.99 2.09 -9.04
CA GLU A 60 -12.91 3.04 -9.68
C GLU A 60 -14.22 3.09 -8.89
N ALA A 61 -14.70 4.27 -8.62
CA ALA A 61 -15.91 4.45 -7.82
C ALA A 61 -17.15 4.05 -8.62
N ALA A 62 -17.85 3.02 -8.16
CA ALA A 62 -19.17 2.69 -8.67
C ALA A 62 -20.23 3.62 -8.05
N ASP A 63 -19.94 4.17 -6.90
CA ASP A 63 -20.81 5.05 -6.13
C ASP A 63 -20.04 6.33 -5.82
N ARG A 64 -20.61 7.47 -6.19
CA ARG A 64 -19.97 8.77 -6.02
C ARG A 64 -20.07 9.33 -4.60
N SER A 65 -20.81 8.67 -3.73
CA SER A 65 -20.99 9.15 -2.36
C SER A 65 -19.74 8.95 -1.51
N MET A 66 -18.85 8.02 -1.91
CA MET A 66 -17.61 7.76 -1.20
C MET A 66 -16.53 7.38 -2.20
N ASP A 67 -15.34 7.93 -2.00
CA ASP A 67 -14.17 7.61 -2.79
C ASP A 67 -13.85 6.11 -2.69
N ALA A 68 -13.57 5.46 -3.82
CA ALA A 68 -13.24 4.03 -3.86
C ALA A 68 -12.01 3.71 -3.02
N GLY A 69 -11.00 4.59 -3.04
CA GLY A 69 -9.80 4.42 -2.21
C GLY A 69 -10.15 4.44 -0.73
N GLN A 70 -10.99 5.37 -0.30
CA GLN A 70 -11.41 5.46 1.08
C GLN A 70 -12.17 4.20 1.51
N ARG A 71 -13.06 3.70 0.66
CA ARG A 71 -13.79 2.46 0.93
C ARG A 71 -12.86 1.27 1.08
N LEU A 72 -11.87 1.16 0.20
CA LEU A 72 -10.90 0.08 0.26
C LEU A 72 -10.13 0.12 1.58
N LEU A 73 -9.66 1.31 1.98
CA LEU A 73 -8.92 1.43 3.24
C LEU A 73 -9.78 1.12 4.44
N LEU A 74 -11.05 1.54 4.44
CA LEU A 74 -11.97 1.20 5.52
C LEU A 74 -12.18 -0.32 5.60
N ALA A 75 -12.33 -0.98 4.45
CA ALA A 75 -12.51 -2.43 4.41
C ALA A 75 -11.28 -3.16 4.92
N LEU A 76 -10.08 -2.72 4.54
CA LEU A 76 -8.84 -3.30 5.01
C LEU A 76 -8.70 -3.17 6.53
N ARG A 77 -9.04 -2.01 7.06
CA ARG A 77 -8.88 -1.73 8.49
C ARG A 77 -10.01 -2.31 9.35
N ALA A 78 -11.11 -2.73 8.73
CA ALA A 78 -12.19 -3.38 9.46
C ALA A 78 -11.72 -4.66 10.13
N SER A 79 -10.85 -5.43 9.46
CA SER A 79 -10.28 -6.66 10.03
C SER A 79 -8.91 -6.43 10.68
N ARG A 80 -8.20 -5.36 10.31
CA ARG A 80 -6.87 -5.05 10.85
C ARG A 80 -6.76 -3.54 11.11
N PRO A 81 -7.24 -3.06 12.28
CA PRO A 81 -7.23 -1.61 12.57
C PRO A 81 -5.84 -0.99 12.58
N ASP A 82 -4.80 -1.77 12.89
CA ASP A 82 -3.42 -1.29 12.97
C ASP A 82 -2.67 -1.33 11.65
N LEU A 83 -3.32 -1.79 10.58
CA LEU A 83 -2.70 -1.91 9.28
C LEU A 83 -2.26 -0.54 8.77
N LYS A 84 -1.01 -0.46 8.31
CA LYS A 84 -0.47 0.75 7.68
C LYS A 84 -0.55 0.63 6.18
N VAL A 85 -0.81 1.74 5.51
CA VAL A 85 -0.91 1.79 4.05
C VAL A 85 -0.05 2.93 3.52
N ILE A 86 0.88 2.60 2.62
CA ILE A 86 1.62 3.59 1.84
C ILE A 86 1.03 3.58 0.44
N ALA A 87 0.45 4.70 0.03
CA ALA A 87 -0.07 4.85 -1.32
C ALA A 87 1.05 5.20 -2.29
N LEU A 88 1.07 4.57 -3.44
CA LEU A 88 2.04 4.81 -4.51
C LEU A 88 1.30 5.27 -5.76
N SER A 89 1.83 6.28 -6.45
CA SER A 89 1.25 6.76 -7.70
C SER A 89 2.31 7.42 -8.56
N VAL A 90 2.15 7.35 -9.88
CA VAL A 90 2.98 8.13 -10.81
C VAL A 90 2.55 9.60 -10.84
N TYR A 91 1.40 9.93 -10.26
CA TYR A 91 0.82 11.27 -10.27
C TYR A 91 1.04 11.93 -8.91
N PRO A 92 1.91 12.96 -8.82
CA PRO A 92 2.14 13.65 -7.53
C PRO A 92 0.87 14.27 -6.96
N GLU A 93 -0.07 14.67 -7.81
CA GLU A 93 -1.35 15.26 -7.40
C GLU A 93 -2.27 14.25 -6.69
N ALA A 94 -1.98 12.96 -6.77
CA ALA A 94 -2.73 11.94 -6.03
C ALA A 94 -2.43 11.96 -4.53
N ARG A 95 -1.41 12.69 -4.10
CA ARG A 95 -1.01 12.75 -2.69
C ARG A 95 -2.15 13.19 -1.78
N GLN A 96 -2.77 14.33 -2.10
CA GLN A 96 -3.85 14.88 -1.28
C GLN A 96 -5.05 13.93 -1.18
N PRO A 97 -5.59 13.43 -2.30
CA PRO A 97 -6.69 12.47 -2.24
C PRO A 97 -6.35 11.20 -1.47
N ALA A 98 -5.12 10.67 -1.65
CA ALA A 98 -4.73 9.44 -0.99
C ALA A 98 -4.66 9.63 0.54
N LEU A 99 -4.03 10.70 0.99
CA LEU A 99 -3.95 10.98 2.42
C LEU A 99 -5.32 11.30 3.01
N ALA A 100 -6.15 12.03 2.28
CA ALA A 100 -7.52 12.33 2.72
C ALA A 100 -8.37 11.07 2.82
N ALA A 101 -8.12 10.07 1.97
CA ALA A 101 -8.83 8.79 2.00
C ALA A 101 -8.38 7.90 3.17
N GLY A 102 -7.27 8.23 3.81
CA GLY A 102 -6.81 7.50 4.99
C GLY A 102 -5.48 6.79 4.85
N ALA A 103 -4.75 6.98 3.73
CA ALA A 103 -3.41 6.41 3.61
C ALA A 103 -2.50 7.05 4.66
N ASP A 104 -1.60 6.25 5.23
CA ASP A 104 -0.68 6.72 6.26
C ASP A 104 0.49 7.49 5.70
N ALA A 105 0.85 7.22 4.44
CA ALA A 105 1.91 7.94 3.73
C ALA A 105 1.66 7.85 2.23
N PHE A 106 2.33 8.71 1.49
CA PHE A 106 2.28 8.73 0.04
C PHE A 106 3.70 8.85 -0.51
N VAL A 107 4.03 8.02 -1.52
CA VAL A 107 5.30 8.09 -2.22
C VAL A 107 5.02 8.09 -3.72
N SER A 108 5.64 9.02 -4.46
CA SER A 108 5.54 9.03 -5.92
C SER A 108 6.41 7.91 -6.48
N LYS A 109 5.88 7.18 -7.49
CA LYS A 109 6.65 6.11 -8.15
C LYS A 109 7.88 6.66 -8.87
N GLY A 110 7.93 7.95 -9.17
CA GLY A 110 9.08 8.59 -9.76
C GLY A 110 10.14 9.05 -8.77
N ASP A 111 9.87 8.94 -7.48
CA ASP A 111 10.83 9.32 -6.45
C ASP A 111 11.98 8.32 -6.36
N PRO A 112 13.16 8.76 -5.86
CA PRO A 112 14.25 7.81 -5.60
C PRO A 112 13.83 6.72 -4.61
N PRO A 113 14.40 5.52 -4.70
CA PRO A 113 14.05 4.40 -3.79
C PRO A 113 14.17 4.74 -2.30
N ASP A 114 15.05 5.67 -1.95
CA ASP A 114 15.25 6.10 -0.56
C ASP A 114 13.99 6.66 0.07
N ARG A 115 13.13 7.29 -0.73
CA ARG A 115 11.87 7.85 -0.23
C ARG A 115 10.93 6.77 0.29
N LEU A 116 10.82 5.67 -0.47
CA LEU A 116 9.98 4.56 -0.04
C LEU A 116 10.57 3.88 1.19
N LEU A 117 11.87 3.63 1.21
CA LEU A 117 12.52 3.02 2.36
C LEU A 117 12.36 3.88 3.62
N ALA A 118 12.46 5.21 3.48
CA ALA A 118 12.25 6.11 4.61
C ALA A 118 10.83 6.01 5.14
N ALA A 119 9.83 5.95 4.26
CA ALA A 119 8.43 5.82 4.68
C ALA A 119 8.20 4.48 5.39
N VAL A 120 8.77 3.39 4.89
CA VAL A 120 8.68 2.08 5.54
C VAL A 120 9.34 2.11 6.91
N ASP A 121 10.50 2.75 7.01
CA ASP A 121 11.23 2.87 8.28
C ASP A 121 10.43 3.60 9.35
N ASP A 122 9.69 4.62 8.97
CA ASP A 122 8.83 5.35 9.90
C ASP A 122 7.84 4.42 10.59
N PHE A 123 7.28 3.46 9.87
CA PHE A 123 6.32 2.52 10.46
C PHE A 123 7.00 1.41 11.24
N ARG A 124 8.17 0.95 10.81
CA ARG A 124 8.94 -0.05 11.56
C ARG A 124 9.33 0.46 12.94
N HIS A 125 9.86 1.67 12.99
CA HIS A 125 10.33 2.25 14.23
C HIS A 125 9.18 2.65 15.16
N GLY A 126 8.08 3.16 14.57
CA GLY A 126 6.90 3.53 15.34
C GLY A 126 6.21 2.36 16.03
N GLN A 127 6.43 1.13 15.56
CA GLN A 127 5.81 -0.06 16.16
C GLN A 127 6.46 -0.46 17.49
N HIS A 128 7.60 0.12 17.84
CA HIS A 128 8.32 -0.20 19.06
C HIS A 128 7.96 0.73 20.24
N GLU A 129 7.08 1.67 19.98
CA GLU A 129 6.56 2.57 21.01
C GLU A 129 5.20 2.06 21.53
#